data_e77e0f043c26db10696d006a655d193e
#
_entry.id   e77e0f043c26db10696d006a655d193e
#
_cell.length_a   1.000
_cell.length_b   1.000
_cell.length_c   1.000
_cell.angle_alpha   90.00
_cell.angle_beta   90.00
_cell.angle_gamma   90.00
#
_symmetry.space_group_name_H-M   'P 1'
#
loop_
_entity.id
_entity.type
_entity.pdbx_description
1 polymer ?
#
loop_
_entity_poly.entity_id
_entity_poly.type
_entity_poly.pdbx_seq_one_letter_code
_entity_poly.pdbx_strand_id
1 'polypeptide(L)'
;MRTEVLGDTGFKVSRLCIGTDYADVYGGSSLGRDILLEGFSLGVNFWDSSESYGSYPAIKEALKTLDRGDVVITSKTYSKHEDGAKRHLEEALRETGTDYLDVFMLHAVDTLEDFKNRRGVLGFLSEAKGQGLIRAVGVSTHSANLALALADVPEIEVVLAVLNMKGLRIHGGNVELMHSALKKLHDVGKGVYLMKVLARGRLGDRAEEALRYAFKIPYVHAVSVGIQNLSELETAVNVEKVADIA
;
A
#
# COMPACT_ATOMS: atom_id res chain seq x y z
N MET A 1 0.60 -18.30 2.97
CA MET A 1 0.84 -16.86 3.20
C MET A 1 0.35 -16.50 4.60
N ARG A 2 1.17 -15.84 5.42
CA ARG A 2 0.74 -15.34 6.73
C ARG A 2 -0.12 -14.10 6.55
N THR A 3 -0.99 -13.88 7.53
CA THR A 3 -1.87 -12.72 7.56
C THR A 3 -1.73 -11.98 8.88
N GLU A 4 -1.86 -10.67 8.83
CA GLU A 4 -1.83 -9.74 9.97
C GLU A 4 -3.09 -8.88 9.96
N VAL A 5 -3.49 -8.38 11.11
CA VAL A 5 -4.50 -7.31 11.16
C VAL A 5 -3.80 -5.98 10.95
N LEU A 6 -4.23 -5.20 9.97
CA LEU A 6 -3.60 -3.94 9.58
C LEU A 6 -3.89 -2.84 10.61
N GLY A 7 -3.11 -2.78 11.68
CA GLY A 7 -3.37 -1.90 12.81
C GLY A 7 -4.78 -2.11 13.38
N ASP A 8 -5.41 -1.04 13.84
CA ASP A 8 -6.76 -1.06 14.42
C ASP A 8 -7.90 -1.02 13.36
N THR A 9 -7.56 -1.17 12.06
CA THR A 9 -8.57 -1.15 10.98
C THR A 9 -9.49 -2.37 10.95
N GLY A 10 -9.08 -3.46 11.57
CA GLY A 10 -9.76 -4.75 11.50
C GLY A 10 -9.55 -5.51 10.18
N PHE A 11 -8.78 -4.97 9.21
CA PHE A 11 -8.53 -5.63 7.94
C PHE A 11 -7.49 -6.74 8.12
N LYS A 12 -7.87 -7.96 7.79
CA LYS A 12 -6.96 -9.10 7.74
C LYS A 12 -6.25 -9.12 6.39
N VAL A 13 -4.99 -8.72 6.36
CA VAL A 13 -4.17 -8.61 5.15
C VAL A 13 -3.07 -9.67 5.11
N SER A 14 -2.73 -10.13 3.92
CA SER A 14 -1.51 -10.91 3.71
C SER A 14 -0.26 -10.05 3.96
N ARG A 15 0.79 -10.64 4.50
CA ARG A 15 2.06 -9.91 4.72
C ARG A 15 2.74 -9.45 3.42
N LEU A 16 2.49 -10.14 2.31
CA LEU A 16 2.79 -9.64 0.98
C LEU A 16 1.59 -8.85 0.45
N CYS A 17 1.84 -7.65 -0.03
CA CYS A 17 0.91 -6.82 -0.80
C CYS A 17 1.40 -6.74 -2.24
N ILE A 18 0.53 -6.99 -3.23
CA ILE A 18 0.88 -6.80 -4.64
C ILE A 18 0.79 -5.32 -4.98
N GLY A 19 1.96 -4.71 -5.30
CA GLY A 19 2.05 -3.35 -5.84
C GLY A 19 1.87 -3.36 -7.35
N THR A 20 0.95 -2.55 -7.86
CA THR A 20 0.51 -2.58 -9.26
C THR A 20 1.02 -1.39 -10.10
N ASP A 21 2.11 -0.71 -9.69
CA ASP A 21 2.72 0.45 -10.39
C ASP A 21 3.47 0.02 -11.67
N TYR A 22 2.77 -0.71 -12.56
CA TYR A 22 3.26 -1.16 -13.87
C TYR A 22 2.13 -1.18 -14.90
N ALA A 23 1.86 -0.01 -15.51
CA ALA A 23 0.77 0.15 -16.47
C ALA A 23 0.82 -0.85 -17.64
N ASP A 24 2.03 -1.21 -18.11
CA ASP A 24 2.21 -2.19 -19.20
C ASP A 24 1.75 -3.61 -18.82
N VAL A 25 1.74 -3.91 -17.52
CA VAL A 25 1.32 -5.22 -16.98
C VAL A 25 -0.15 -5.19 -16.59
N TYR A 26 -0.59 -4.15 -15.87
CA TYR A 26 -1.92 -4.09 -15.25
C TYR A 26 -2.95 -3.27 -16.03
N GLY A 27 -2.53 -2.51 -17.04
CA GLY A 27 -3.35 -1.57 -17.79
C GLY A 27 -4.25 -2.21 -18.85
N GLY A 28 -4.80 -3.41 -18.60
CA GLY A 28 -5.73 -4.09 -19.49
C GLY A 28 -5.16 -5.33 -20.19
N SER A 29 -3.93 -5.73 -19.88
CA SER A 29 -3.42 -7.04 -20.28
C SER A 29 -4.00 -8.14 -19.38
N SER A 30 -4.12 -9.38 -19.93
CA SER A 30 -4.52 -10.53 -19.12
C SER A 30 -3.51 -10.85 -18.01
N LEU A 31 -2.25 -10.50 -18.21
CA LEU A 31 -1.16 -10.78 -17.27
C LEU A 31 -1.38 -10.15 -15.91
N GLY A 32 -1.81 -8.88 -15.84
CA GLY A 32 -2.07 -8.20 -14.58
C GLY A 32 -3.19 -8.87 -13.77
N ARG A 33 -4.28 -9.24 -14.45
CA ARG A 33 -5.35 -10.04 -13.85
C ARG A 33 -4.82 -11.38 -13.35
N ASP A 34 -4.04 -12.08 -14.16
CA ASP A 34 -3.54 -13.43 -13.86
C ASP A 34 -2.58 -13.40 -12.65
N ILE A 35 -1.75 -12.35 -12.53
CA ILE A 35 -0.90 -12.13 -11.35
C ILE A 35 -1.76 -11.93 -10.09
N LEU A 36 -2.83 -11.13 -10.16
CA LEU A 36 -3.72 -10.90 -9.01
C LEU A 36 -4.44 -12.19 -8.59
N LEU A 37 -4.96 -12.96 -9.55
CA LEU A 37 -5.65 -14.23 -9.29
C LEU A 37 -4.71 -15.31 -8.76
N GLU A 38 -3.52 -15.45 -9.34
CA GLU A 38 -2.52 -16.38 -8.83
C GLU A 38 -2.04 -15.97 -7.44
N GLY A 39 -1.79 -14.66 -7.23
CA GLY A 39 -1.47 -14.14 -5.90
C GLY A 39 -2.54 -14.50 -4.86
N PHE A 40 -3.81 -14.33 -5.21
CA PHE A 40 -4.92 -14.71 -4.34
C PHE A 40 -4.93 -16.21 -4.05
N SER A 41 -4.72 -17.07 -5.05
CA SER A 41 -4.63 -18.53 -4.87
C SER A 41 -3.50 -18.93 -3.91
N LEU A 42 -2.40 -18.15 -3.90
CA LEU A 42 -1.25 -18.32 -3.00
C LEU A 42 -1.47 -17.66 -1.61
N GLY A 43 -2.64 -17.04 -1.39
CA GLY A 43 -3.07 -16.40 -0.15
C GLY A 43 -2.70 -14.91 -0.04
N VAL A 44 -2.38 -14.25 -1.15
CA VAL A 44 -2.13 -12.80 -1.18
C VAL A 44 -3.44 -12.07 -1.48
N ASN A 45 -4.03 -11.47 -0.45
CA ASN A 45 -5.31 -10.77 -0.54
C ASN A 45 -5.19 -9.24 -0.47
N PHE A 46 -3.99 -8.68 -0.47
CA PHE A 46 -3.73 -7.26 -0.31
C PHE A 46 -3.16 -6.67 -1.60
N TRP A 47 -3.87 -5.70 -2.21
CA TRP A 47 -3.50 -5.09 -3.49
C TRP A 47 -3.37 -3.59 -3.36
N ASP A 48 -2.27 -3.04 -3.85
CA ASP A 48 -1.93 -1.62 -3.77
C ASP A 48 -1.95 -0.96 -5.15
N SER A 49 -2.85 -0.01 -5.35
CA SER A 49 -3.09 0.75 -6.58
C SER A 49 -3.01 2.26 -6.36
N SER A 50 -3.20 3.03 -7.41
CA SER A 50 -3.32 4.49 -7.42
C SER A 50 -3.97 4.96 -8.73
N GLU A 51 -4.56 6.16 -8.74
CA GLU A 51 -5.11 6.80 -9.93
C GLU A 51 -4.12 6.88 -11.10
N SER A 52 -2.82 6.91 -10.80
CA SER A 52 -1.76 7.07 -11.81
C SER A 52 -1.13 5.75 -12.27
N TYR A 53 -1.52 4.59 -11.70
CA TYR A 53 -0.87 3.31 -12.02
C TYR A 53 -1.46 2.61 -13.24
N GLY A 54 -2.66 3.01 -13.68
CA GLY A 54 -3.36 2.37 -14.78
C GLY A 54 -3.81 0.93 -14.48
N SER A 55 -3.89 0.54 -13.22
CA SER A 55 -4.10 -0.86 -12.82
C SER A 55 -5.55 -1.24 -12.51
N TYR A 56 -6.47 -0.29 -12.50
CA TYR A 56 -7.89 -0.55 -12.23
C TYR A 56 -8.52 -1.61 -13.16
N PRO A 57 -8.20 -1.65 -14.47
CA PRO A 57 -8.74 -2.68 -15.35
C PRO A 57 -8.38 -4.11 -14.91
N ALA A 58 -7.14 -4.37 -14.49
CA ALA A 58 -6.73 -5.69 -14.02
C ALA A 58 -7.47 -6.07 -12.72
N ILE A 59 -7.62 -5.12 -11.79
CA ILE A 59 -8.38 -5.30 -10.55
C ILE A 59 -9.84 -5.65 -10.86
N LYS A 60 -10.48 -4.89 -11.75
CA LYS A 60 -11.85 -5.15 -12.20
C LYS A 60 -12.03 -6.55 -12.76
N GLU A 61 -11.12 -6.98 -13.65
CA GLU A 61 -11.18 -8.31 -14.25
C GLU A 61 -10.98 -9.42 -13.19
N ALA A 62 -10.08 -9.23 -12.23
CA ALA A 62 -9.90 -10.18 -11.13
C ALA A 62 -11.14 -10.27 -10.23
N LEU A 63 -11.78 -9.16 -9.91
CA LEU A 63 -12.99 -9.10 -9.07
C LEU A 63 -14.22 -9.76 -9.71
N LYS A 64 -14.20 -10.08 -11.02
CA LYS A 64 -15.29 -10.87 -11.63
C LYS A 64 -15.35 -12.32 -11.13
N THR A 65 -14.26 -12.81 -10.55
CA THR A 65 -14.13 -14.22 -10.12
C THR A 65 -13.86 -14.38 -8.62
N LEU A 66 -13.72 -13.27 -7.90
CA LEU A 66 -13.45 -13.25 -6.47
C LEU A 66 -14.53 -12.47 -5.74
N ASP A 67 -14.85 -12.91 -4.53
CA ASP A 67 -15.71 -12.11 -3.67
C ASP A 67 -14.97 -10.84 -3.22
N ARG A 68 -15.59 -9.66 -3.40
CA ARG A 68 -14.98 -8.37 -3.06
C ARG A 68 -14.53 -8.31 -1.59
N GLY A 69 -15.23 -8.98 -0.69
CA GLY A 69 -14.91 -9.02 0.74
C GLY A 69 -13.65 -9.81 1.09
N ASP A 70 -13.17 -10.67 0.18
CA ASP A 70 -11.99 -11.50 0.42
C ASP A 70 -10.67 -10.79 0.11
N VAL A 71 -10.71 -9.63 -0.54
CA VAL A 71 -9.54 -8.83 -0.90
C VAL A 71 -9.56 -7.45 -0.26
N VAL A 72 -8.38 -6.97 0.12
CA VAL A 72 -8.16 -5.62 0.63
C VAL A 72 -7.50 -4.79 -0.47
N ILE A 73 -8.18 -3.74 -0.92
CA ILE A 73 -7.74 -2.90 -2.04
C ILE A 73 -7.45 -1.50 -1.52
N THR A 74 -6.25 -1.02 -1.80
CA THR A 74 -5.88 0.38 -1.54
C THR A 74 -5.75 1.15 -2.83
N SER A 75 -6.14 2.43 -2.80
CA SER A 75 -5.80 3.38 -3.85
C SER A 75 -5.44 4.74 -3.25
N LYS A 76 -5.05 5.69 -4.09
CA LYS A 76 -4.43 6.93 -3.64
C LYS A 76 -4.78 8.09 -4.56
N THR A 77 -4.60 9.32 -4.06
CA THR A 77 -4.74 10.54 -4.86
C THR A 77 -3.55 11.49 -4.66
N TYR A 78 -2.99 11.99 -5.77
CA TYR A 78 -2.03 13.10 -5.75
C TYR A 78 -2.69 14.47 -5.59
N SER A 79 -4.03 14.55 -5.68
CA SER A 79 -4.71 15.82 -5.63
C SER A 79 -4.38 16.60 -4.34
N LYS A 80 -4.21 17.90 -4.50
CA LYS A 80 -4.07 18.87 -3.40
C LYS A 80 -5.39 19.57 -3.09
N HIS A 81 -6.43 19.29 -3.87
CA HIS A 81 -7.75 19.89 -3.79
C HIS A 81 -8.83 18.83 -3.70
N GLU A 82 -9.86 19.12 -2.95
CA GLU A 82 -10.98 18.22 -2.68
C GLU A 82 -11.64 17.70 -3.96
N ASP A 83 -12.00 18.60 -4.89
CA ASP A 83 -12.64 18.21 -6.16
C ASP A 83 -11.81 17.20 -6.97
N GLY A 84 -10.49 17.33 -6.94
CA GLY A 84 -9.59 16.37 -7.59
C GLY A 84 -9.58 15.02 -6.88
N ALA A 85 -9.56 15.02 -5.56
CA ALA A 85 -9.59 13.78 -4.78
C ALA A 85 -10.93 13.06 -4.96
N LYS A 86 -12.03 13.80 -5.00
CA LYS A 86 -13.37 13.27 -5.29
C LYS A 86 -13.42 12.58 -6.65
N ARG A 87 -12.96 13.24 -7.71
CA ARG A 87 -12.90 12.63 -9.06
C ARG A 87 -12.05 11.35 -9.07
N HIS A 88 -10.88 11.35 -8.41
CA HIS A 88 -10.01 10.17 -8.36
C HIS A 88 -10.65 9.01 -7.59
N LEU A 89 -11.41 9.28 -6.52
CA LEU A 89 -12.16 8.24 -5.80
C LEU A 89 -13.31 7.70 -6.67
N GLU A 90 -14.11 8.56 -7.28
CA GLU A 90 -15.20 8.16 -8.19
C GLU A 90 -14.68 7.34 -9.37
N GLU A 91 -13.55 7.74 -9.94
CA GLU A 91 -12.87 6.99 -11.01
C GLU A 91 -12.39 5.62 -10.53
N ALA A 92 -11.73 5.56 -9.36
CA ALA A 92 -11.27 4.30 -8.78
C ALA A 92 -12.42 3.32 -8.56
N LEU A 93 -13.54 3.76 -7.99
CA LEU A 93 -14.73 2.92 -7.76
C LEU A 93 -15.33 2.43 -9.09
N ARG A 94 -15.53 3.35 -10.04
CA ARG A 94 -16.10 3.03 -11.36
C ARG A 94 -15.23 2.06 -12.15
N GLU A 95 -13.92 2.29 -12.17
CA GLU A 95 -12.99 1.53 -13.01
C GLU A 95 -12.59 0.20 -12.39
N THR A 96 -12.58 0.09 -11.09
CA THR A 96 -12.44 -1.21 -10.40
C THR A 96 -13.75 -2.00 -10.36
N GLY A 97 -14.89 -1.33 -10.55
CA GLY A 97 -16.22 -1.96 -10.51
C GLY A 97 -16.64 -2.39 -9.11
N THR A 98 -16.25 -1.63 -8.09
CA THR A 98 -16.59 -1.89 -6.68
C THR A 98 -17.26 -0.69 -6.05
N ASP A 99 -18.12 -0.93 -5.06
CA ASP A 99 -18.85 0.13 -4.35
C ASP A 99 -18.01 0.80 -3.25
N TYR A 100 -16.88 0.20 -2.87
CA TYR A 100 -15.99 0.73 -1.85
C TYR A 100 -14.53 0.35 -2.09
N LEU A 101 -13.60 1.15 -1.55
CA LEU A 101 -12.21 0.78 -1.36
C LEU A 101 -11.91 0.58 0.13
N ASP A 102 -11.01 -0.34 0.47
CA ASP A 102 -10.66 -0.57 1.88
C ASP A 102 -9.84 0.59 2.43
N VAL A 103 -8.84 1.07 1.67
CA VAL A 103 -8.05 2.23 2.06
C VAL A 103 -7.93 3.22 0.89
N PHE A 104 -8.16 4.51 1.15
CA PHE A 104 -7.84 5.56 0.19
C PHE A 104 -6.89 6.58 0.81
N MET A 105 -5.82 6.94 0.08
CA MET A 105 -4.69 7.66 0.66
C MET A 105 -4.39 8.99 0.00
N LEU A 106 -3.86 9.92 0.77
CA LEU A 106 -3.04 11.01 0.24
C LEU A 106 -1.73 10.42 -0.31
N HIS A 107 -1.44 10.64 -1.60
CA HIS A 107 -0.31 10.03 -2.30
C HIS A 107 0.94 10.89 -2.21
N ALA A 108 2.07 10.26 -1.85
CA ALA A 108 3.41 10.85 -1.86
C ALA A 108 3.49 12.21 -1.14
N VAL A 109 2.97 12.26 0.07
CA VAL A 109 3.11 13.43 0.95
C VAL A 109 4.45 13.34 1.64
N ASP A 110 5.39 14.23 1.34
CA ASP A 110 6.77 14.13 1.82
C ASP A 110 7.18 15.25 2.79
N THR A 111 6.30 16.25 3.02
CA THR A 111 6.54 17.32 3.99
C THR A 111 5.32 17.60 4.86
N LEU A 112 5.54 18.12 6.08
CA LEU A 112 4.47 18.61 6.94
C LEU A 112 3.67 19.76 6.32
N GLU A 113 4.33 20.59 5.51
CA GLU A 113 3.67 21.67 4.79
C GLU A 113 2.72 21.14 3.73
N ASP A 114 3.15 20.19 2.89
CA ASP A 114 2.27 19.55 1.90
C ASP A 114 1.11 18.83 2.58
N PHE A 115 1.34 18.15 3.70
CA PHE A 115 0.28 17.54 4.49
C PHE A 115 -0.74 18.56 4.99
N LYS A 116 -0.27 19.70 5.53
CA LYS A 116 -1.16 20.79 5.98
C LYS A 116 -1.96 21.38 4.82
N ASN A 117 -1.34 21.55 3.66
CA ASN A 117 -2.00 22.08 2.47
C ASN A 117 -3.06 21.13 1.89
N ARG A 118 -3.06 19.84 2.27
CA ARG A 118 -4.07 18.84 1.87
C ARG A 118 -5.15 18.58 2.93
N ARG A 119 -5.30 19.47 3.93
CA ARG A 119 -6.33 19.32 4.97
C ARG A 119 -7.76 19.25 4.43
N GLY A 120 -8.09 19.98 3.35
CA GLY A 120 -9.38 19.88 2.67
C GLY A 120 -9.61 18.49 2.07
N VAL A 121 -8.57 17.92 1.45
CA VAL A 121 -8.64 16.54 0.93
C VAL A 121 -8.85 15.54 2.08
N LEU A 122 -8.13 15.69 3.19
CA LEU A 122 -8.31 14.83 4.37
C LEU A 122 -9.73 14.91 4.94
N GLY A 123 -10.32 16.11 4.98
CA GLY A 123 -11.73 16.31 5.36
C GLY A 123 -12.67 15.51 4.46
N PHE A 124 -12.51 15.66 3.13
CA PHE A 124 -13.28 14.88 2.15
C PHE A 124 -13.11 13.35 2.35
N LEU A 125 -11.89 12.86 2.60
CA LEU A 125 -11.68 11.43 2.83
C LEU A 125 -12.41 10.94 4.10
N SER A 126 -12.46 11.77 5.13
CA SER A 126 -13.23 11.46 6.36
C SER A 126 -14.73 11.39 6.07
N GLU A 127 -15.26 12.27 5.23
CA GLU A 127 -16.65 12.24 4.78
C GLU A 127 -16.93 11.00 3.92
N ALA A 128 -16.07 10.69 2.95
CA ALA A 128 -16.17 9.51 2.10
C ALA A 128 -16.17 8.21 2.93
N LYS A 129 -15.39 8.17 4.02
CA LYS A 129 -15.42 7.09 4.99
C LYS A 129 -16.78 7.01 5.70
N GLY A 130 -17.31 8.14 6.15
CA GLY A 130 -18.65 8.20 6.77
C GLY A 130 -19.77 7.73 5.84
N GLN A 131 -19.59 7.89 4.53
CA GLN A 131 -20.51 7.42 3.49
C GLN A 131 -20.29 5.95 3.08
N GLY A 132 -19.24 5.30 3.58
CA GLY A 132 -18.91 3.91 3.25
C GLY A 132 -18.21 3.72 1.89
N LEU A 133 -17.83 4.80 1.19
CA LEU A 133 -17.09 4.75 -0.08
C LEU A 133 -15.64 4.30 0.12
N ILE A 134 -15.08 4.58 1.30
CA ILE A 134 -13.80 4.05 1.77
C ILE A 134 -13.96 3.56 3.20
N ARG A 135 -13.13 2.60 3.62
CA ARG A 135 -13.23 2.03 4.96
C ARG A 135 -12.16 2.59 5.92
N ALA A 136 -11.01 3.03 5.39
CA ALA A 136 -9.95 3.67 6.15
C ALA A 136 -9.24 4.76 5.34
N VAL A 137 -8.73 5.77 6.04
CA VAL A 137 -7.96 6.88 5.47
C VAL A 137 -6.46 6.65 5.68
N GLY A 138 -5.66 6.87 4.64
CA GLY A 138 -4.22 6.67 4.74
C GLY A 138 -3.36 7.79 4.13
N VAL A 139 -2.06 7.64 4.31
CA VAL A 139 -1.03 8.49 3.69
C VAL A 139 0.10 7.61 3.19
N SER A 140 0.59 7.87 1.97
CA SER A 140 1.86 7.34 1.51
C SER A 140 2.96 8.40 1.58
N THR A 141 4.13 8.03 2.08
CA THR A 141 5.24 8.98 2.29
C THR A 141 6.62 8.35 2.09
N HIS A 142 7.56 9.17 1.61
CA HIS A 142 8.99 8.85 1.62
C HIS A 142 9.73 9.54 2.77
N SER A 143 9.06 10.39 3.55
CA SER A 143 9.65 11.21 4.61
C SER A 143 9.55 10.53 5.98
N ALA A 144 10.72 10.28 6.60
CA ALA A 144 10.78 9.75 7.96
C ALA A 144 10.20 10.75 8.98
N ASN A 145 10.46 12.06 8.80
CA ASN A 145 9.91 13.11 9.65
C ASN A 145 8.38 13.16 9.58
N LEU A 146 7.80 13.05 8.36
CA LEU A 146 6.36 13.05 8.22
C LEU A 146 5.77 11.76 8.80
N ALA A 147 6.35 10.59 8.51
CA ALA A 147 5.89 9.33 9.06
C ALA A 147 5.81 9.38 10.60
N LEU A 148 6.82 9.95 11.24
CA LEU A 148 6.83 10.14 12.70
C LEU A 148 5.69 11.06 13.18
N ALA A 149 5.44 12.16 12.45
CA ALA A 149 4.39 13.12 12.82
C ALA A 149 2.98 12.56 12.60
N LEU A 150 2.78 11.64 11.62
CA LEU A 150 1.48 11.02 11.36
C LEU A 150 0.99 10.15 12.52
N ALA A 151 1.86 9.73 13.43
CA ALA A 151 1.45 8.99 14.62
C ALA A 151 0.47 9.79 15.50
N ASP A 152 0.59 11.10 15.51
CA ASP A 152 -0.22 12.01 16.33
C ASP A 152 -1.43 12.60 15.56
N VAL A 153 -1.75 12.06 14.37
CA VAL A 153 -2.88 12.49 13.52
C VAL A 153 -3.98 11.43 13.56
N PRO A 154 -5.06 11.63 14.32
CA PRO A 154 -6.08 10.59 14.55
C PRO A 154 -6.83 10.19 13.27
N GLU A 155 -7.02 11.10 12.31
CA GLU A 155 -7.72 10.83 11.06
C GLU A 155 -6.97 9.85 10.13
N ILE A 156 -5.66 9.68 10.34
CA ILE A 156 -4.86 8.74 9.54
C ILE A 156 -4.82 7.38 10.23
N GLU A 157 -5.31 6.36 9.56
CA GLU A 157 -5.39 5.00 10.08
C GLU A 157 -4.32 4.09 9.47
N VAL A 158 -3.89 4.37 8.23
CA VAL A 158 -2.92 3.54 7.50
C VAL A 158 -1.80 4.39 6.93
N VAL A 159 -0.56 3.94 7.10
CA VAL A 159 0.63 4.60 6.54
C VAL A 159 1.41 3.63 5.66
N LEU A 160 1.59 4.02 4.40
CA LEU A 160 2.48 3.37 3.45
C LEU A 160 3.80 4.14 3.40
N ALA A 161 4.87 3.57 3.93
CA ALA A 161 6.16 4.26 4.02
C ALA A 161 7.25 3.57 3.21
N VAL A 162 8.22 4.35 2.74
CA VAL A 162 9.40 3.80 2.10
C VAL A 162 10.38 3.27 3.14
N LEU A 163 10.78 2.00 3.00
CA LEU A 163 11.94 1.48 3.71
C LEU A 163 12.54 0.32 2.93
N ASN A 164 13.87 0.28 2.86
CA ASN A 164 14.63 -0.85 2.32
C ASN A 164 15.97 -0.96 3.04
N MET A 165 16.64 -2.08 2.92
CA MET A 165 17.88 -2.40 3.64
C MET A 165 19.06 -1.43 3.42
N LYS A 166 18.95 -0.53 2.44
CA LYS A 166 19.97 0.48 2.10
C LYS A 166 19.51 1.92 2.37
N GLY A 167 18.29 2.12 2.87
CA GLY A 167 17.73 3.45 3.11
C GLY A 167 17.52 4.28 1.85
N LEU A 168 17.53 3.67 0.68
CA LEU A 168 17.37 4.38 -0.58
C LEU A 168 15.97 5.00 -0.67
N ARG A 169 15.90 6.23 -1.16
CA ARG A 169 14.66 7.01 -1.36
C ARG A 169 13.97 7.46 -0.07
N ILE A 170 14.59 7.32 1.10
CA ILE A 170 14.12 8.00 2.31
C ILE A 170 14.44 9.48 2.17
N HIS A 171 13.45 10.32 2.41
CA HIS A 171 13.56 11.77 2.45
C HIS A 171 13.34 12.27 3.90
N GLY A 172 13.78 13.47 4.21
CA GLY A 172 13.51 14.10 5.52
C GLY A 172 13.83 13.18 6.70
N GLY A 173 15.08 12.71 6.77
CA GLY A 173 15.55 11.79 7.81
C GLY A 173 16.45 10.69 7.27
N ASN A 174 16.60 9.63 8.04
CA ASN A 174 17.45 8.47 7.74
C ASN A 174 16.72 7.15 8.06
N VAL A 175 17.41 6.02 7.92
CA VAL A 175 16.86 4.68 8.18
C VAL A 175 16.43 4.53 9.63
N GLU A 176 17.24 4.99 10.58
CA GLU A 176 17.00 4.88 12.02
C GLU A 176 15.76 5.66 12.44
N LEU A 177 15.59 6.88 11.89
CA LEU A 177 14.40 7.67 12.12
C LEU A 177 13.16 7.03 11.50
N MET A 178 13.28 6.45 10.30
CA MET A 178 12.16 5.75 9.67
C MET A 178 11.75 4.53 10.50
N HIS A 179 12.68 3.73 11.00
CA HIS A 179 12.37 2.62 11.91
C HIS A 179 11.64 3.10 13.17
N SER A 180 12.13 4.18 13.79
CA SER A 180 11.50 4.78 14.98
C SER A 180 10.08 5.27 14.68
N ALA A 181 9.87 5.90 13.50
CA ALA A 181 8.57 6.37 13.05
C ALA A 181 7.59 5.21 12.83
N LEU A 182 8.01 4.16 12.12
CA LEU A 182 7.18 2.99 11.85
C LEU A 182 6.80 2.27 13.14
N LYS A 183 7.75 2.13 14.07
CA LYS A 183 7.46 1.55 15.39
C LYS A 183 6.44 2.39 16.15
N LYS A 184 6.60 3.73 16.20
CA LYS A 184 5.63 4.62 16.87
C LYS A 184 4.25 4.50 16.22
N LEU A 185 4.15 4.48 14.89
CA LEU A 185 2.88 4.30 14.18
C LEU A 185 2.20 2.98 14.56
N HIS A 186 2.97 1.88 14.58
CA HIS A 186 2.47 0.58 15.01
C HIS A 186 1.99 0.60 16.47
N ASP A 187 2.78 1.17 17.39
CA ASP A 187 2.49 1.20 18.84
C ASP A 187 1.21 2.01 19.16
N VAL A 188 0.82 2.95 18.28
CA VAL A 188 -0.44 3.72 18.42
C VAL A 188 -1.59 3.14 17.58
N GLY A 189 -1.47 1.90 17.14
CA GLY A 189 -2.55 1.15 16.46
C GLY A 189 -2.74 1.46 14.97
N LYS A 190 -1.84 2.22 14.33
CA LYS A 190 -1.97 2.48 12.89
C LYS A 190 -1.51 1.30 12.05
N GLY A 191 -2.20 1.06 10.94
CA GLY A 191 -1.78 0.12 9.91
C GLY A 191 -0.49 0.61 9.24
N VAL A 192 0.55 -0.21 9.25
CA VAL A 192 1.87 0.13 8.68
C VAL A 192 2.24 -0.88 7.62
N TYR A 193 2.48 -0.44 6.39
CA TYR A 193 3.07 -1.30 5.37
C TYR A 193 4.13 -0.55 4.54
N LEU A 194 5.04 -1.32 3.93
CA LEU A 194 6.20 -0.77 3.25
C LEU A 194 6.03 -0.72 1.75
N MET A 195 6.67 0.25 1.12
CA MET A 195 6.87 0.31 -0.32
C MET A 195 8.36 0.44 -0.68
N LYS A 196 8.67 0.17 -1.95
CA LYS A 196 10.00 0.36 -2.55
C LYS A 196 11.11 -0.42 -1.83
N VAL A 197 10.77 -1.59 -1.31
CA VAL A 197 11.71 -2.49 -0.64
C VAL A 197 12.84 -2.94 -1.57
N LEU A 198 12.57 -3.00 -2.88
CA LEU A 198 13.56 -3.24 -3.94
C LEU A 198 14.12 -1.94 -4.55
N ALA A 199 13.85 -0.77 -3.94
CA ALA A 199 14.34 0.54 -4.36
C ALA A 199 14.10 0.85 -5.85
N ARG A 200 12.96 0.43 -6.42
CA ARG A 200 12.64 0.51 -7.86
C ARG A 200 13.67 -0.22 -8.73
N GLY A 201 13.97 -1.46 -8.39
CA GLY A 201 14.88 -2.34 -9.12
C GLY A 201 16.37 -2.20 -8.77
N ARG A 202 16.78 -1.16 -8.03
CA ARG A 202 18.19 -0.98 -7.63
C ARG A 202 18.74 -2.07 -6.70
N LEU A 203 17.86 -2.85 -6.10
CA LEU A 203 18.18 -3.99 -5.26
C LEU A 203 17.70 -5.31 -5.89
N GLY A 204 17.45 -5.33 -7.21
CA GLY A 204 16.98 -6.51 -7.93
C GLY A 204 17.95 -7.68 -7.81
N ASP A 205 19.26 -7.44 -7.92
CA ASP A 205 20.31 -8.46 -7.76
C ASP A 205 20.33 -9.09 -6.36
N ARG A 206 19.69 -8.45 -5.38
CA ARG A 206 19.59 -8.86 -3.97
C ARG A 206 18.13 -8.91 -3.52
N ALA A 207 17.22 -9.26 -4.42
CA ALA A 207 15.78 -9.18 -4.16
C ALA A 207 15.36 -10.01 -2.94
N GLU A 208 15.79 -11.26 -2.84
CA GLU A 208 15.44 -12.11 -1.70
C GLU A 208 15.95 -11.56 -0.37
N GLU A 209 17.17 -11.02 -0.33
CA GLU A 209 17.74 -10.41 0.86
C GLU A 209 16.96 -9.16 1.28
N ALA A 210 16.63 -8.30 0.31
CA ALA A 210 15.86 -7.08 0.55
C ALA A 210 14.43 -7.39 1.02
N LEU A 211 13.79 -8.40 0.46
CA LEU A 211 12.48 -8.88 0.88
C LEU A 211 12.53 -9.49 2.30
N ARG A 212 13.50 -10.35 2.55
CA ARG A 212 13.73 -10.96 3.87
C ARG A 212 13.95 -9.90 4.96
N TYR A 213 14.75 -8.88 4.66
CA TYR A 213 14.91 -7.72 5.55
C TYR A 213 13.56 -7.07 5.89
N ALA A 214 12.75 -6.77 4.88
CA ALA A 214 11.47 -6.09 5.08
C ALA A 214 10.46 -6.95 5.85
N PHE A 215 10.33 -8.24 5.52
CA PHE A 215 9.42 -9.16 6.20
C PHE A 215 9.81 -9.47 7.65
N LYS A 216 11.08 -9.27 8.04
CA LYS A 216 11.54 -9.47 9.43
C LYS A 216 11.25 -8.28 10.35
N ILE A 217 10.77 -7.14 9.85
CA ILE A 217 10.49 -5.97 10.69
C ILE A 217 9.19 -6.21 11.49
N PRO A 218 9.25 -6.30 12.83
CA PRO A 218 8.12 -6.79 13.64
C PRO A 218 6.96 -5.79 13.78
N TYR A 219 7.18 -4.52 13.47
CA TYR A 219 6.17 -3.44 13.52
C TYR A 219 5.68 -3.04 12.11
N VAL A 220 5.84 -3.93 11.14
CA VAL A 220 5.33 -3.77 9.77
C VAL A 220 4.34 -4.90 9.49
N HIS A 221 3.10 -4.56 9.18
CA HIS A 221 2.03 -5.53 8.94
C HIS A 221 2.13 -6.17 7.55
N ALA A 222 2.56 -5.40 6.54
CA ALA A 222 2.70 -5.90 5.18
C ALA A 222 3.80 -5.18 4.39
N VAL A 223 4.22 -5.80 3.28
CA VAL A 223 5.25 -5.29 2.37
C VAL A 223 4.66 -5.25 0.97
N SER A 224 4.53 -4.05 0.39
CA SER A 224 4.11 -3.87 -1.00
C SER A 224 5.31 -4.07 -1.94
N VAL A 225 5.18 -5.07 -2.79
CA VAL A 225 6.16 -5.43 -3.80
C VAL A 225 5.54 -5.25 -5.17
N GLY A 226 6.20 -4.46 -6.02
CA GLY A 226 5.81 -4.37 -7.43
C GLY A 226 6.11 -5.69 -8.13
N ILE A 227 5.10 -6.30 -8.73
CA ILE A 227 5.17 -7.61 -9.39
C ILE A 227 4.89 -7.42 -10.88
N GLN A 228 5.78 -7.87 -11.74
CA GLN A 228 5.64 -7.76 -13.19
C GLN A 228 5.36 -9.10 -13.88
N ASN A 229 5.62 -10.21 -13.21
CA ASN A 229 5.41 -11.56 -13.75
C ASN A 229 5.24 -12.59 -12.61
N LEU A 230 4.79 -13.79 -12.97
CA LEU A 230 4.51 -14.86 -12.00
C LEU A 230 5.76 -15.33 -11.25
N SER A 231 6.95 -15.31 -11.86
CA SER A 231 8.19 -15.71 -11.19
C SER A 231 8.58 -14.76 -10.05
N GLU A 232 8.37 -13.46 -10.25
CA GLU A 232 8.56 -12.46 -9.18
C GLU A 232 7.56 -12.65 -8.04
N LEU A 233 6.30 -12.98 -8.36
CA LEU A 233 5.27 -13.30 -7.39
C LEU A 233 5.67 -14.52 -6.56
N GLU A 234 6.03 -15.62 -7.20
CA GLU A 234 6.48 -16.86 -6.54
C GLU A 234 7.69 -16.60 -5.63
N THR A 235 8.67 -15.83 -6.10
CA THR A 235 9.84 -15.44 -5.33
C THR A 235 9.43 -14.69 -4.05
N ALA A 236 8.58 -13.67 -4.19
CA ALA A 236 8.13 -12.88 -3.03
C ALA A 236 7.33 -13.72 -2.02
N VAL A 237 6.45 -14.60 -2.51
CA VAL A 237 5.68 -15.54 -1.68
C VAL A 237 6.60 -16.52 -0.94
N ASN A 238 7.60 -17.08 -1.61
CA ASN A 238 8.53 -18.04 -1.02
C ASN A 238 9.41 -17.38 0.05
N VAL A 239 9.90 -16.17 -0.21
CA VAL A 239 10.70 -15.42 0.78
C VAL A 239 9.87 -15.09 2.02
N GLU A 240 8.61 -14.70 1.85
CA GLU A 240 7.72 -14.43 3.00
C GLU A 240 7.51 -15.67 3.87
N LYS A 241 7.24 -16.84 3.26
CA LYS A 241 7.01 -18.10 3.97
C LYS A 241 8.18 -18.52 4.87
N VAL A 242 9.41 -18.19 4.49
CA VAL A 242 10.63 -18.59 5.23
C VAL A 242 11.26 -17.45 6.03
N ALA A 243 10.71 -16.25 6.00
CA ALA A 243 11.34 -15.07 6.62
C ALA A 243 11.51 -15.20 8.15
N ASP A 244 10.66 -15.97 8.84
CA ASP A 244 10.72 -16.16 10.30
C ASP A 244 11.39 -17.46 10.73
N ILE A 245 11.84 -18.29 9.79
CA ILE A 245 12.44 -19.60 10.09
C ILE A 245 13.95 -19.50 10.39
N ALA A 246 14.54 -18.30 10.27
CA ALA A 246 15.97 -18.06 10.44
C ALA A 246 16.28 -17.14 11.62
#